data_59915616f267373d5e79caa49eec0b00
#
_entry.id   59915616f267373d5e79caa49eec0b00
#
_cell.length_a   1.000
_cell.length_b   1.000
_cell.length_c   1.000
_cell.angle_alpha   90.00
_cell.angle_beta   90.00
_cell.angle_gamma   90.00
#
_symmetry.space_group_name_H-M   'P 1'
#
loop_
_entity.id
_entity.type
_entity.pdbx_description
1 polymer ?
#
loop_
_entity_poly.entity_id
_entity_poly.type
_entity_poly.pdbx_seq_one_letter_code
_entity_poly.pdbx_strand_id
1 'polypeptide(L)'
;MNKTYLFSKENNRENLFYIAVLPLILYGLYKNGYLLISNNYISTGSLIKVILYPFLSCLIAFVLGIIFKRKQKELMFFGVIAGLTAPYNFNLIAYFSIVIGMMFLVMYVPNKLKINESALLITILIILNAIYNNSVIFNPMEVSNKYKFSLLDLFFGRGVSFIYTSSIFWLLVSYIILSFVKIYKKNIVIYEIFTYLFCFLVYIIVTQKFVDSMVLLLNGITLFSFIFLSTNNVSSPSINKETVVYSIFTAILSFILIFIFKVFTGAVIAVLISSIIYRIYDIIRQKRIL
;
A
#
# COMPACT_ATOMS: atom_id res chain seq x y z
N MET A 1 -21.46 9.97 -15.05
CA MET A 1 -21.38 8.57 -14.59
C MET A 1 -20.77 8.55 -13.19
N ASN A 2 -21.55 8.24 -12.15
CA ASN A 2 -21.02 8.18 -10.79
C ASN A 2 -20.02 7.02 -10.70
N LYS A 3 -18.73 7.33 -10.64
CA LYS A 3 -17.69 6.33 -10.33
C LYS A 3 -17.89 5.90 -8.87
N THR A 4 -18.53 4.79 -8.69
CA THR A 4 -18.72 4.16 -7.39
C THR A 4 -17.39 3.53 -6.94
N TYR A 5 -17.03 3.74 -5.68
CA TYR A 5 -15.90 3.09 -5.03
C TYR A 5 -16.00 1.55 -5.08
N LEU A 6 -14.99 0.87 -4.58
CA LEU A 6 -14.94 -0.60 -4.45
C LEU A 6 -16.26 -1.22 -3.94
N PHE A 7 -17.13 -0.41 -3.36
CA PHE A 7 -18.34 -0.83 -2.69
C PHE A 7 -19.56 -0.13 -3.28
N SER A 8 -20.26 -0.73 -4.25
CA SER A 8 -21.57 -0.27 -4.70
C SER A 8 -22.69 -0.90 -3.85
N LYS A 9 -23.83 -0.20 -3.76
CA LYS A 9 -25.00 -0.61 -2.95
C LYS A 9 -25.56 -2.01 -3.26
N GLU A 10 -25.19 -2.62 -4.38
CA GLU A 10 -25.81 -3.83 -4.91
C GLU A 10 -25.18 -5.16 -4.50
N ASN A 11 -24.08 -5.16 -3.73
CA ASN A 11 -23.40 -6.42 -3.45
C ASN A 11 -23.09 -6.61 -1.96
N ASN A 12 -23.60 -7.70 -1.38
CA ASN A 12 -23.15 -8.33 -0.12
C ASN A 12 -21.63 -8.67 -0.08
N ARG A 13 -20.86 -8.23 -1.07
CA ARG A 13 -19.42 -8.46 -1.25
C ARG A 13 -18.55 -7.31 -0.70
N GLU A 14 -19.14 -6.29 -0.11
CA GLU A 14 -18.40 -5.22 0.58
C GLU A 14 -17.53 -5.81 1.70
N ASN A 15 -18.02 -6.85 2.33
CA ASN A 15 -17.30 -7.55 3.39
C ASN A 15 -16.04 -8.28 2.90
N LEU A 16 -15.94 -8.59 1.59
CA LEU A 16 -14.76 -9.28 1.05
C LEU A 16 -13.48 -8.45 1.16
N PHE A 17 -13.56 -7.11 1.14
CA PHE A 17 -12.39 -6.28 1.38
C PHE A 17 -11.85 -6.48 2.80
N TYR A 18 -12.72 -6.42 3.80
CA TYR A 18 -12.32 -6.63 5.20
C TYR A 18 -11.82 -8.05 5.44
N ILE A 19 -12.43 -9.05 4.80
CA ILE A 19 -11.98 -10.43 4.83
C ILE A 19 -10.59 -10.56 4.19
N ALA A 20 -10.33 -9.87 3.09
CA ALA A 20 -9.02 -9.87 2.42
C ALA A 20 -7.92 -9.23 3.27
N VAL A 21 -8.26 -8.24 4.08
CA VAL A 21 -7.30 -7.53 4.96
C VAL A 21 -7.03 -8.29 6.25
N LEU A 22 -7.97 -9.10 6.71
CA LEU A 22 -7.89 -9.82 8.00
C LEU A 22 -6.63 -10.69 8.13
N PRO A 23 -6.22 -11.51 7.14
CA PRO A 23 -4.98 -12.28 7.22
C PRO A 23 -3.73 -11.41 7.40
N LEU A 24 -3.69 -10.22 6.78
CA LEU A 24 -2.58 -9.27 6.91
C LEU A 24 -2.49 -8.74 8.34
N ILE A 25 -3.63 -8.38 8.94
CA ILE A 25 -3.69 -7.90 10.33
C ILE A 25 -3.25 -9.00 11.28
N LEU A 26 -3.80 -10.21 11.15
CA LEU A 26 -3.45 -11.35 12.02
C LEU A 26 -1.96 -11.68 11.94
N TYR A 27 -1.41 -11.73 10.72
CA TYR A 27 0.01 -12.00 10.54
C TYR A 27 0.90 -10.86 11.06
N GLY A 28 0.51 -9.61 10.86
CA GLY A 28 1.23 -8.46 11.39
C GLY A 28 1.27 -8.43 12.92
N LEU A 29 0.15 -8.76 13.58
CA LEU A 29 0.08 -8.91 15.03
C LEU A 29 0.98 -10.05 15.52
N TYR A 30 0.99 -11.19 14.83
CA TYR A 30 1.86 -12.30 15.15
C TYR A 30 3.34 -11.91 15.00
N LYS A 31 3.72 -11.37 13.85
CA LYS A 31 5.12 -11.04 13.53
C LYS A 31 5.66 -9.87 14.35
N ASN A 32 4.95 -8.73 14.29
CA ASN A 32 5.43 -7.48 14.89
C ASN A 32 4.95 -7.28 16.34
N GLY A 33 4.07 -8.14 16.81
CA GLY A 33 3.65 -8.21 18.18
C GLY A 33 4.30 -9.39 18.90
N TYR A 34 3.71 -10.58 18.74
CA TYR A 34 4.08 -11.77 19.52
C TYR A 34 5.55 -12.19 19.34
N LEU A 35 6.04 -12.34 18.09
CA LEU A 35 7.42 -12.78 17.85
C LEU A 35 8.47 -11.81 18.39
N LEU A 36 8.22 -10.51 18.33
CA LEU A 36 9.19 -9.54 18.83
C LEU A 36 9.24 -9.51 20.36
N ILE A 37 8.11 -9.77 21.04
CA ILE A 37 8.07 -9.88 22.50
C ILE A 37 8.71 -11.19 22.96
N SER A 38 8.36 -12.32 22.34
CA SER A 38 8.89 -13.62 22.73
C SER A 38 10.42 -13.71 22.58
N ASN A 39 11.00 -12.91 21.68
CA ASN A 39 12.44 -12.81 21.48
C ASN A 39 13.08 -11.61 22.23
N ASN A 40 12.36 -10.93 23.10
CA ASN A 40 12.82 -9.77 23.89
C ASN A 40 13.35 -8.58 23.05
N TYR A 41 12.89 -8.43 21.80
CA TYR A 41 13.27 -7.29 20.96
C TYR A 41 12.49 -6.01 21.30
N ILE A 42 11.28 -6.15 21.86
CA ILE A 42 10.40 -5.02 22.21
C ILE A 42 9.75 -5.23 23.56
N SER A 43 9.39 -4.12 24.21
CA SER A 43 8.59 -4.13 25.42
C SER A 43 7.10 -4.37 25.14
N THR A 44 6.35 -4.82 26.14
CA THR A 44 4.90 -4.96 26.09
C THR A 44 4.17 -3.66 25.73
N GLY A 45 4.73 -2.49 26.10
CA GLY A 45 4.21 -1.19 25.70
C GLY A 45 4.23 -0.93 24.20
N SER A 46 5.19 -1.51 23.47
CA SER A 46 5.26 -1.41 22.01
C SER A 46 4.20 -2.26 21.31
N LEU A 47 3.76 -3.37 21.92
CA LEU A 47 2.67 -4.19 21.41
C LEU A 47 1.36 -3.38 21.33
N ILE A 48 1.09 -2.58 22.35
CA ILE A 48 -0.11 -1.74 22.38
C ILE A 48 -0.16 -0.81 21.17
N LYS A 49 0.98 -0.22 20.76
CA LYS A 49 1.04 0.62 19.56
C LYS A 49 0.69 -0.19 18.30
N VAL A 50 1.25 -1.39 18.14
CA VAL A 50 0.99 -2.25 16.99
C VAL A 50 -0.51 -2.56 16.87
N ILE A 51 -1.18 -2.87 17.99
CA ILE A 51 -2.62 -3.15 18.01
C ILE A 51 -3.44 -1.87 17.72
N LEU A 52 -3.05 -0.74 18.29
CA LEU A 52 -3.82 0.50 18.20
C LEU A 52 -3.89 1.06 16.75
N TYR A 53 -2.85 0.93 15.96
CA TYR A 53 -2.82 1.56 14.62
C TYR A 53 -4.02 1.17 13.73
N PRO A 54 -4.32 -0.11 13.44
CA PRO A 54 -5.43 -0.45 12.58
C PRO A 54 -6.79 -0.13 13.22
N PHE A 55 -6.95 -0.40 14.53
CA PHE A 55 -8.22 -0.21 15.22
C PHE A 55 -8.58 1.28 15.34
N LEU A 56 -7.67 2.12 15.80
CA LEU A 56 -7.93 3.55 15.94
C LEU A 56 -8.10 4.24 14.58
N SER A 57 -7.32 3.87 13.55
CA SER A 57 -7.49 4.42 12.21
C SER A 57 -8.88 4.11 11.66
N CYS A 58 -9.38 2.89 11.82
CA CYS A 58 -10.72 2.50 11.43
C CYS A 58 -11.80 3.21 12.26
N LEU A 59 -11.60 3.31 13.58
CA LEU A 59 -12.55 3.96 14.48
C LEU A 59 -12.67 5.45 14.16
N ILE A 60 -11.55 6.15 13.94
CA ILE A 60 -11.54 7.56 13.55
C ILE A 60 -12.27 7.75 12.21
N ALA A 61 -11.99 6.89 11.22
CA ALA A 61 -12.67 6.93 9.93
C ALA A 61 -14.19 6.74 10.05
N PHE A 62 -14.60 5.81 10.90
CA PHE A 62 -16.01 5.53 11.17
C PHE A 62 -16.71 6.72 11.84
N VAL A 63 -16.11 7.27 12.90
CA VAL A 63 -16.65 8.42 13.63
C VAL A 63 -16.76 9.64 12.72
N LEU A 64 -15.72 9.97 11.97
CA LEU A 64 -15.76 11.09 11.03
C LEU A 64 -16.82 10.88 9.94
N GLY A 65 -16.96 9.66 9.42
CA GLY A 65 -17.98 9.32 8.45
C GLY A 65 -19.41 9.53 8.97
N ILE A 66 -19.67 9.22 10.25
CA ILE A 66 -20.95 9.44 10.92
C ILE A 66 -21.19 10.94 11.17
N ILE A 67 -20.22 11.63 11.78
CA ILE A 67 -20.35 13.06 12.14
C ILE A 67 -20.65 13.91 10.90
N PHE A 68 -19.87 13.72 9.86
CA PHE A 68 -19.97 14.54 8.65
C PHE A 68 -20.96 13.99 7.62
N LYS A 69 -21.56 12.80 7.84
CA LYS A 69 -22.50 12.12 6.93
C LYS A 69 -22.00 12.08 5.47
N ARG A 70 -20.69 12.02 5.28
CA ARG A 70 -20.04 12.09 3.97
C ARG A 70 -19.11 10.91 3.75
N LYS A 71 -19.17 10.30 2.57
CA LYS A 71 -18.18 9.35 2.04
C LYS A 71 -17.69 8.28 3.05
N GLN A 72 -18.57 7.81 3.95
CA GLN A 72 -18.22 6.90 5.03
C GLN A 72 -17.42 5.67 4.55
N LYS A 73 -17.82 5.07 3.41
CA LYS A 73 -17.15 3.90 2.86
C LYS A 73 -15.72 4.21 2.38
N GLU A 74 -15.53 5.39 1.76
CA GLU A 74 -14.21 5.85 1.33
C GLU A 74 -13.29 6.07 2.51
N LEU A 75 -13.80 6.72 3.55
CA LEU A 75 -13.07 6.96 4.78
C LEU A 75 -12.69 5.65 5.47
N MET A 76 -13.61 4.68 5.54
CA MET A 76 -13.31 3.36 6.12
C MET A 76 -12.20 2.64 5.34
N PHE A 77 -12.28 2.62 4.00
CA PHE A 77 -11.22 2.06 3.16
C PHE A 77 -9.88 2.75 3.43
N PHE A 78 -9.87 4.08 3.45
CA PHE A 78 -8.69 4.88 3.75
C PHE A 78 -8.13 4.59 5.15
N GLY A 79 -9.00 4.51 6.17
CA GLY A 79 -8.62 4.20 7.55
C GLY A 79 -7.96 2.83 7.70
N VAL A 80 -8.50 1.82 6.99
CA VAL A 80 -7.89 0.47 6.96
C VAL A 80 -6.50 0.53 6.33
N ILE A 81 -6.36 1.14 5.15
CA ILE A 81 -5.06 1.27 4.49
C ILE A 81 -4.05 2.03 5.36
N ALA A 82 -4.48 3.13 5.98
CA ALA A 82 -3.66 3.88 6.92
C ALA A 82 -3.15 2.96 8.05
N GLY A 83 -4.03 2.22 8.69
CA GLY A 83 -3.67 1.29 9.76
C GLY A 83 -2.69 0.20 9.33
N LEU A 84 -2.85 -0.36 8.12
CA LEU A 84 -1.95 -1.38 7.58
C LEU A 84 -0.53 -0.87 7.31
N THR A 85 -0.41 0.40 6.95
CA THR A 85 0.85 1.02 6.52
C THR A 85 1.50 1.89 7.59
N ALA A 86 1.04 1.77 8.84
CA ALA A 86 1.62 2.50 9.95
C ALA A 86 3.10 2.13 10.14
N PRO A 87 4.01 3.12 10.25
CA PRO A 87 5.41 2.88 10.52
C PRO A 87 5.62 2.55 12.01
N TYR A 88 6.45 1.55 12.29
CA TYR A 88 6.63 1.02 13.65
C TYR A 88 7.13 2.05 14.68
N ASN A 89 8.08 2.88 14.29
CA ASN A 89 8.77 3.82 15.19
C ASN A 89 8.17 5.24 15.19
N PHE A 90 7.01 5.44 14.58
CA PHE A 90 6.43 6.77 14.49
C PHE A 90 5.76 7.21 15.81
N ASN A 91 5.74 8.53 16.08
CA ASN A 91 5.01 9.07 17.20
C ASN A 91 3.51 8.90 16.97
N LEU A 92 2.80 8.31 17.92
CA LEU A 92 1.39 7.94 17.79
C LEU A 92 0.49 9.18 17.60
N ILE A 93 0.76 10.26 18.31
CA ILE A 93 -0.01 11.50 18.21
C ILE A 93 0.22 12.14 16.82
N ALA A 94 1.46 12.24 16.37
CA ALA A 94 1.79 12.77 15.06
C ALA A 94 1.16 11.93 13.94
N TYR A 95 1.21 10.59 14.06
CA TYR A 95 0.57 9.69 13.11
C TYR A 95 -0.92 9.97 12.96
N PHE A 96 -1.67 9.96 14.07
CA PHE A 96 -3.12 10.17 14.00
C PHE A 96 -3.50 11.58 13.57
N SER A 97 -2.71 12.60 13.90
CA SER A 97 -2.93 13.97 13.40
C SER A 97 -2.84 14.03 11.87
N ILE A 98 -1.85 13.35 11.29
CA ILE A 98 -1.70 13.26 9.83
C ILE A 98 -2.86 12.46 9.20
N VAL A 99 -3.20 11.32 9.78
CA VAL A 99 -4.32 10.48 9.30
C VAL A 99 -5.63 11.26 9.30
N ILE A 100 -5.93 11.99 10.37
CA ILE A 100 -7.13 12.85 10.48
C ILE A 100 -7.10 13.95 9.41
N GLY A 101 -5.97 14.66 9.26
CA GLY A 101 -5.83 15.68 8.22
C GLY A 101 -6.08 15.13 6.82
N MET A 102 -5.54 13.95 6.51
CA MET A 102 -5.78 13.28 5.23
C MET A 102 -7.22 12.80 5.05
N MET A 103 -7.90 12.38 6.12
CA MET A 103 -9.33 12.04 6.06
C MET A 103 -10.19 13.25 5.69
N PHE A 104 -9.83 14.45 6.17
CA PHE A 104 -10.48 15.69 5.72
C PHE A 104 -10.26 15.93 4.22
N LEU A 105 -9.06 15.67 3.69
CA LEU A 105 -8.85 15.76 2.24
C LEU A 105 -9.73 14.75 1.47
N VAL A 106 -9.85 13.51 1.94
CA VAL A 106 -10.75 12.51 1.34
C VAL A 106 -12.19 13.02 1.30
N MET A 107 -12.66 13.68 2.36
CA MET A 107 -14.04 14.18 2.46
C MET A 107 -14.32 15.37 1.55
N TYR A 108 -13.41 16.34 1.51
CA TYR A 108 -13.69 17.65 0.89
C TYR A 108 -13.17 17.78 -0.54
N VAL A 109 -12.14 17.03 -0.93
CA VAL A 109 -11.64 17.09 -2.31
C VAL A 109 -12.66 16.49 -3.28
N PRO A 110 -13.08 17.21 -4.34
CA PRO A 110 -13.98 16.69 -5.35
C PRO A 110 -13.39 15.49 -6.09
N ASN A 111 -14.22 14.51 -6.45
CA ASN A 111 -13.75 13.31 -7.16
C ASN A 111 -13.00 13.59 -8.47
N LYS A 112 -13.27 14.73 -9.12
CA LYS A 112 -12.57 15.16 -10.33
C LYS A 112 -11.10 15.57 -10.09
N LEU A 113 -10.76 15.95 -8.87
CA LEU A 113 -9.40 16.37 -8.48
C LEU A 113 -8.70 15.34 -7.60
N LYS A 114 -9.36 14.24 -7.27
CA LYS A 114 -8.78 13.21 -6.40
C LYS A 114 -7.62 12.52 -7.08
N ILE A 115 -6.49 12.54 -6.39
CA ILE A 115 -5.33 11.69 -6.63
C ILE A 115 -5.45 10.43 -5.75
N ASN A 116 -4.41 9.62 -5.67
CA ASN A 116 -4.39 8.47 -4.75
C ASN A 116 -4.05 8.95 -3.33
N GLU A 117 -5.08 9.24 -2.53
CA GLU A 117 -4.93 9.79 -1.17
C GLU A 117 -4.19 8.83 -0.24
N SER A 118 -4.39 7.51 -0.40
CA SER A 118 -3.69 6.50 0.40
C SER A 118 -2.19 6.46 0.08
N ALA A 119 -1.83 6.53 -1.21
CA ALA A 119 -0.42 6.62 -1.61
C ALA A 119 0.22 7.94 -1.14
N LEU A 120 -0.53 9.04 -1.18
CA LEU A 120 -0.07 10.34 -0.67
C LEU A 120 0.19 10.28 0.85
N LEU A 121 -0.75 9.71 1.64
CA LEU A 121 -0.56 9.52 3.08
C LEU A 121 0.75 8.77 3.38
N ILE A 122 0.93 7.62 2.73
CA ILE A 122 2.11 6.78 2.98
C ILE A 122 3.39 7.54 2.61
N THR A 123 3.38 8.27 1.48
CA THR A 123 4.53 9.07 1.06
C THR A 123 4.86 10.16 2.09
N ILE A 124 3.85 10.87 2.62
CA ILE A 124 4.03 11.86 3.69
C ILE A 124 4.62 11.20 4.94
N LEU A 125 4.09 10.05 5.36
CA LEU A 125 4.59 9.32 6.53
C LEU A 125 6.05 8.89 6.36
N ILE A 126 6.44 8.44 5.15
CA ILE A 126 7.82 8.08 4.82
C ILE A 126 8.74 9.29 4.93
N ILE A 127 8.37 10.42 4.33
CA ILE A 127 9.17 11.64 4.35
C ILE A 127 9.33 12.15 5.79
N LEU A 128 8.24 12.22 6.54
CA LEU A 128 8.28 12.68 7.92
C LEU A 128 9.08 11.73 8.82
N ASN A 129 8.94 10.42 8.63
CA ASN A 129 9.74 9.45 9.38
C ASN A 129 11.25 9.62 9.09
N ALA A 130 11.62 9.87 7.83
CA ALA A 130 13.01 10.15 7.46
C ALA A 130 13.54 11.44 8.09
N ILE A 131 12.71 12.48 8.20
CA ILE A 131 13.10 13.76 8.80
C ILE A 131 13.24 13.65 10.33
N TYR A 132 12.26 13.04 11.02
CA TYR A 132 12.23 13.04 12.48
C TYR A 132 13.06 11.96 13.14
N ASN A 133 13.21 10.78 12.53
CA ASN A 133 13.85 9.65 13.18
C ASN A 133 15.24 9.30 12.63
N ASN A 134 15.72 9.99 11.58
CA ASN A 134 16.90 9.60 10.82
C ASN A 134 16.95 8.10 10.43
N SER A 135 15.92 7.37 10.77
CA SER A 135 15.74 5.98 10.42
C SER A 135 14.90 5.92 9.16
N VAL A 136 15.56 6.03 8.03
CA VAL A 136 15.00 5.51 6.80
C VAL A 136 14.41 4.15 7.11
N ILE A 137 13.17 3.91 6.70
CA ILE A 137 12.56 2.58 6.70
C ILE A 137 13.65 1.58 6.39
N PHE A 138 13.89 0.67 7.31
CA PHE A 138 15.05 -0.22 7.31
C PHE A 138 15.38 -0.73 5.91
N ASN A 139 16.63 -0.59 5.49
CA ASN A 139 17.08 -1.17 4.24
C ASN A 139 16.96 -2.71 4.36
N PRO A 140 16.15 -3.39 3.54
CA PRO A 140 15.97 -4.83 3.65
C PRO A 140 17.27 -5.61 3.43
N MET A 141 18.23 -5.04 2.67
CA MET A 141 19.54 -5.64 2.46
C MET A 141 20.38 -5.66 3.75
N GLU A 142 20.34 -4.58 4.55
CA GLU A 142 21.04 -4.54 5.83
C GLU A 142 20.47 -5.57 6.81
N VAL A 143 19.15 -5.72 6.83
CA VAL A 143 18.49 -6.70 7.70
C VAL A 143 18.75 -8.12 7.24
N SER A 144 18.64 -8.41 5.95
CA SER A 144 18.91 -9.75 5.43
C SER A 144 20.37 -10.17 5.67
N ASN A 145 21.33 -9.26 5.47
CA ASN A 145 22.74 -9.52 5.73
C ASN A 145 23.03 -9.73 7.23
N LYS A 146 22.39 -8.93 8.09
CA LYS A 146 22.58 -9.02 9.54
C LYS A 146 21.96 -10.28 10.15
N TYR A 147 20.76 -10.65 9.71
CA TYR A 147 20.00 -11.75 10.30
C TYR A 147 19.94 -13.01 9.41
N LYS A 148 20.59 -13.01 8.23
CA LYS A 148 20.69 -14.16 7.31
C LYS A 148 19.31 -14.79 7.02
N PHE A 149 18.30 -13.98 6.75
CA PHE A 149 16.98 -14.49 6.37
C PHE A 149 17.04 -15.33 5.09
N SER A 150 16.41 -16.47 5.09
CA SER A 150 16.20 -17.27 3.88
C SER A 150 15.19 -16.59 2.94
N LEU A 151 15.19 -16.97 1.64
CA LEU A 151 14.19 -16.47 0.69
C LEU A 151 12.77 -16.84 1.11
N LEU A 152 12.58 -18.01 1.75
CA LEU A 152 11.30 -18.43 2.31
C LEU A 152 10.89 -17.52 3.46
N ASP A 153 11.80 -17.13 4.33
CA ASP A 153 11.49 -16.19 5.41
C ASP A 153 11.02 -14.84 4.87
N LEU A 154 11.66 -14.34 3.81
CA LEU A 154 11.26 -13.10 3.14
C LEU A 154 9.87 -13.24 2.49
N PHE A 155 9.60 -14.37 1.83
CA PHE A 155 8.30 -14.64 1.21
C PHE A 155 7.16 -14.70 2.24
N PHE A 156 7.40 -15.34 3.38
CA PHE A 156 6.45 -15.36 4.49
C PHE A 156 6.46 -14.05 5.30
N GLY A 157 7.31 -13.10 4.95
CA GLY A 157 7.29 -11.75 5.49
C GLY A 157 8.06 -11.56 6.80
N ARG A 158 9.06 -12.38 7.09
CA ARG A 158 9.97 -12.19 8.24
C ARG A 158 10.99 -11.06 8.00
N GLY A 159 11.00 -10.46 6.82
CA GLY A 159 11.77 -9.27 6.51
C GLY A 159 11.19 -7.98 7.12
N VAL A 160 11.90 -6.88 6.98
CA VAL A 160 11.49 -5.56 7.47
C VAL A 160 10.54 -4.89 6.47
N SER A 161 9.46 -4.33 6.98
CA SER A 161 8.45 -3.62 6.20
C SER A 161 7.56 -2.79 7.15
N PHE A 162 6.50 -2.18 6.65
CA PHE A 162 5.42 -1.69 7.52
C PHE A 162 4.80 -2.84 8.32
N ILE A 163 4.13 -2.49 9.42
CA ILE A 163 3.67 -3.46 10.42
C ILE A 163 2.87 -4.62 9.79
N TYR A 164 2.01 -4.33 8.81
CA TYR A 164 1.06 -5.31 8.27
C TYR A 164 1.26 -5.65 6.78
N THR A 165 2.29 -5.11 6.13
CA THR A 165 2.50 -5.28 4.67
C THR A 165 3.68 -6.18 4.32
N SER A 166 4.23 -6.91 5.28
CA SER A 166 5.49 -7.63 5.09
C SER A 166 5.37 -8.95 4.31
N SER A 167 4.26 -9.67 4.45
CA SER A 167 4.14 -11.02 3.91
C SER A 167 3.58 -11.02 2.49
N ILE A 168 4.41 -11.46 1.54
CA ILE A 168 4.00 -11.68 0.16
C ILE A 168 2.93 -12.76 0.08
N PHE A 169 3.08 -13.85 0.83
CA PHE A 169 2.11 -14.93 0.87
C PHE A 169 0.71 -14.42 1.22
N TRP A 170 0.57 -13.71 2.34
CA TRP A 170 -0.73 -13.20 2.76
C TRP A 170 -1.28 -12.08 1.86
N LEU A 171 -0.40 -11.30 1.21
CA LEU A 171 -0.81 -10.34 0.18
C LEU A 171 -1.38 -11.04 -1.06
N LEU A 172 -0.79 -12.15 -1.50
CA LEU A 172 -1.34 -12.96 -2.60
C LEU A 172 -2.69 -13.57 -2.23
N VAL A 173 -2.86 -14.07 -1.00
CA VAL A 173 -4.16 -14.53 -0.50
C VAL A 173 -5.18 -13.39 -0.53
N SER A 174 -4.82 -12.20 -0.08
CA SER A 174 -5.68 -11.01 -0.15
C SER A 174 -6.07 -10.67 -1.59
N TYR A 175 -5.12 -10.74 -2.54
CA TYR A 175 -5.39 -10.52 -3.95
C TYR A 175 -6.39 -11.53 -4.52
N ILE A 176 -6.24 -12.82 -4.19
CA ILE A 176 -7.17 -13.87 -4.62
C ILE A 176 -8.58 -13.54 -4.11
N ILE A 177 -8.73 -13.21 -2.82
CA ILE A 177 -10.03 -12.86 -2.24
C ILE A 177 -10.62 -11.62 -2.95
N LEU A 178 -9.83 -10.56 -3.17
CA LEU A 178 -10.27 -9.35 -3.85
C LEU A 178 -10.65 -9.60 -5.31
N SER A 179 -10.03 -10.56 -5.99
CA SER A 179 -10.31 -10.87 -7.40
C SER A 179 -11.75 -11.36 -7.63
N PHE A 180 -12.45 -11.82 -6.58
CA PHE A 180 -13.87 -12.17 -6.62
C PHE A 180 -14.80 -10.95 -6.53
N VAL A 181 -14.29 -9.77 -6.23
CA VAL A 181 -15.06 -8.51 -6.20
C VAL A 181 -15.17 -7.96 -7.61
N LYS A 182 -16.38 -7.83 -8.15
CA LYS A 182 -16.62 -7.37 -9.55
C LYS A 182 -16.00 -6.02 -9.89
N ILE A 183 -15.96 -5.10 -8.94
CA ILE A 183 -15.47 -3.73 -9.15
C ILE A 183 -13.93 -3.66 -9.00
N TYR A 184 -13.31 -4.68 -8.45
CA TYR A 184 -11.87 -4.73 -8.27
C TYR A 184 -11.14 -4.85 -9.60
N LYS A 185 -10.17 -3.96 -9.83
CA LYS A 185 -9.44 -3.85 -11.10
C LYS A 185 -8.27 -4.84 -11.15
N LYS A 186 -8.57 -6.14 -11.05
CA LYS A 186 -7.56 -7.22 -11.00
C LYS A 186 -6.54 -7.18 -12.15
N ASN A 187 -6.94 -6.69 -13.33
CA ASN A 187 -6.07 -6.61 -14.50
C ASN A 187 -4.90 -5.63 -14.29
N ILE A 188 -5.10 -4.55 -13.51
CA ILE A 188 -4.03 -3.62 -13.16
C ILE A 188 -2.91 -4.39 -12.47
N VAL A 189 -3.25 -5.14 -11.43
CA VAL A 189 -2.29 -5.92 -10.62
C VAL A 189 -1.55 -6.94 -11.48
N ILE A 190 -2.27 -7.65 -12.36
CA ILE A 190 -1.67 -8.65 -13.25
C ILE A 190 -0.62 -7.99 -14.14
N TYR A 191 -0.96 -6.91 -14.83
CA TYR A 191 -0.04 -6.22 -15.73
C TYR A 191 1.15 -5.61 -14.95
N GLU A 192 0.93 -5.06 -13.75
CA GLU A 192 2.01 -4.53 -12.90
C GLU A 192 2.98 -5.63 -12.48
N ILE A 193 2.48 -6.76 -11.98
CA ILE A 193 3.32 -7.90 -11.57
C ILE A 193 4.12 -8.44 -12.75
N PHE A 194 3.48 -8.71 -13.88
CA PHE A 194 4.18 -9.23 -15.07
C PHE A 194 5.26 -8.27 -15.56
N THR A 195 4.96 -6.99 -15.68
CA THR A 195 5.93 -5.98 -16.12
C THR A 195 7.08 -5.85 -15.13
N TYR A 196 6.78 -5.83 -13.83
CA TYR A 196 7.80 -5.73 -12.78
C TYR A 196 8.73 -6.94 -12.77
N LEU A 197 8.18 -8.15 -12.89
CA LEU A 197 8.96 -9.39 -13.00
C LEU A 197 9.80 -9.42 -14.27
N PHE A 198 9.27 -8.95 -15.38
CA PHE A 198 10.03 -8.86 -16.63
C PHE A 198 11.24 -7.92 -16.48
N CYS A 199 11.06 -6.72 -15.93
CA CYS A 199 12.15 -5.81 -15.64
C CYS A 199 13.19 -6.43 -14.69
N PHE A 200 12.72 -7.17 -13.68
CA PHE A 200 13.59 -7.88 -12.74
C PHE A 200 14.42 -8.97 -13.43
N LEU A 201 13.85 -9.77 -14.34
CA LEU A 201 14.59 -10.78 -15.09
C LEU A 201 15.68 -10.15 -15.95
N VAL A 202 15.36 -9.06 -16.67
CA VAL A 202 16.36 -8.30 -17.45
C VAL A 202 17.49 -7.81 -16.56
N TYR A 203 17.14 -7.25 -15.39
CA TYR A 203 18.12 -6.73 -14.44
C TYR A 203 19.08 -7.81 -13.91
N ILE A 204 18.57 -9.01 -13.59
CA ILE A 204 19.41 -10.14 -13.13
C ILE A 204 20.37 -10.59 -14.22
N ILE A 205 19.89 -10.70 -15.46
CA ILE A 205 20.73 -11.10 -16.59
C ILE A 205 21.91 -10.12 -16.78
N VAL A 206 21.63 -8.82 -16.63
CA VAL A 206 22.65 -7.77 -16.79
C VAL A 206 23.62 -7.69 -15.60
N THR A 207 23.09 -7.77 -14.36
CA THR A 207 23.90 -7.49 -13.14
C THR A 207 24.48 -8.73 -12.50
N GLN A 208 23.95 -9.92 -12.79
CA GLN A 208 24.32 -11.21 -12.17
C GLN A 208 24.22 -11.26 -10.65
N LYS A 209 23.55 -10.28 -10.02
CA LYS A 209 23.36 -10.16 -8.56
C LYS A 209 22.02 -10.77 -8.11
N PHE A 210 21.90 -12.09 -8.18
CA PHE A 210 20.64 -12.78 -7.91
C PHE A 210 20.14 -12.61 -6.46
N VAL A 211 20.97 -12.94 -5.47
CA VAL A 211 20.58 -12.99 -4.05
C VAL A 211 20.15 -11.60 -3.54
N ASP A 212 20.99 -10.59 -3.77
CA ASP A 212 20.71 -9.22 -3.34
C ASP A 212 19.45 -8.66 -4.01
N SER A 213 19.23 -9.04 -5.26
CA SER A 213 18.09 -8.59 -6.04
C SER A 213 16.78 -9.25 -5.58
N MET A 214 16.84 -10.51 -5.14
CA MET A 214 15.67 -11.21 -4.60
C MET A 214 15.15 -10.56 -3.31
N VAL A 215 16.02 -10.02 -2.46
CA VAL A 215 15.60 -9.29 -1.25
C VAL A 215 14.76 -8.06 -1.60
N LEU A 216 15.12 -7.35 -2.68
CA LEU A 216 14.36 -6.20 -3.17
C LEU A 216 13.06 -6.61 -3.86
N LEU A 217 13.08 -7.74 -4.60
CA LEU A 217 11.89 -8.29 -5.25
C LEU A 217 10.85 -8.73 -4.22
N LEU A 218 11.29 -9.48 -3.20
CA LEU A 218 10.43 -10.01 -2.14
C LEU A 218 10.05 -8.94 -1.10
N ASN A 219 9.81 -7.73 -1.57
CA ASN A 219 9.36 -6.61 -0.77
C ASN A 219 7.83 -6.55 -0.74
N GLY A 220 7.24 -6.86 0.41
CA GLY A 220 5.78 -6.85 0.59
C GLY A 220 5.13 -5.50 0.29
N ILE A 221 5.84 -4.37 0.50
CA ILE A 221 5.30 -3.02 0.20
C ILE A 221 5.02 -2.87 -1.30
N THR A 222 5.86 -3.44 -2.16
CA THR A 222 5.66 -3.39 -3.62
C THR A 222 4.36 -4.07 -4.01
N LEU A 223 4.17 -5.30 -3.56
CA LEU A 223 2.95 -6.06 -3.85
C LEU A 223 1.72 -5.43 -3.21
N PHE A 224 1.84 -4.92 -1.99
CA PHE A 224 0.77 -4.17 -1.33
C PHE A 224 0.36 -2.95 -2.16
N SER A 225 1.33 -2.20 -2.69
CA SER A 225 1.07 -1.02 -3.53
C SER A 225 0.30 -1.39 -4.80
N PHE A 226 0.65 -2.49 -5.45
CA PHE A 226 -0.05 -2.98 -6.64
C PHE A 226 -1.46 -3.47 -6.32
N ILE A 227 -1.66 -4.20 -5.21
CA ILE A 227 -2.96 -4.78 -4.86
C ILE A 227 -3.94 -3.72 -4.33
N PHE A 228 -3.50 -2.84 -3.44
CA PHE A 228 -4.39 -1.96 -2.69
C PHE A 228 -4.36 -0.50 -3.16
N LEU A 229 -3.20 0.02 -3.59
CA LEU A 229 -3.09 1.42 -3.96
C LEU A 229 -3.38 1.65 -5.44
N SER A 230 -2.74 0.90 -6.36
CA SER A 230 -2.91 1.14 -7.80
C SER A 230 -4.33 0.80 -8.30
N THR A 231 -5.03 -0.08 -7.62
CA THR A 231 -6.41 -0.47 -7.96
C THR A 231 -7.50 0.48 -7.45
N ASN A 232 -7.12 1.59 -6.82
CA ASN A 232 -8.08 2.58 -6.33
C ASN A 232 -8.97 3.09 -7.48
N ASN A 233 -10.29 2.89 -7.35
CA ASN A 233 -11.24 3.15 -8.43
C ASN A 233 -11.35 4.61 -8.86
N VAL A 234 -10.97 5.55 -8.00
CA VAL A 234 -11.07 6.99 -8.28
C VAL A 234 -9.84 7.48 -9.02
N SER A 235 -8.65 7.02 -8.64
CA SER A 235 -7.37 7.51 -9.13
C SER A 235 -6.74 6.65 -10.23
N SER A 236 -7.32 5.49 -10.56
CA SER A 236 -6.82 4.60 -11.61
C SER A 236 -7.77 4.50 -12.81
N PRO A 237 -7.26 4.14 -14.01
CA PRO A 237 -8.06 4.06 -15.23
C PRO A 237 -9.15 2.97 -15.16
N SER A 238 -10.24 3.19 -15.91
CA SER A 238 -11.33 2.24 -16.08
C SER A 238 -11.42 1.68 -17.51
N ILE A 239 -10.69 2.26 -18.45
CA ILE A 239 -10.66 1.86 -19.87
C ILE A 239 -9.51 0.88 -20.07
N ASN A 240 -9.75 -0.24 -20.73
CA ASN A 240 -8.75 -1.33 -20.87
C ASN A 240 -7.40 -0.87 -21.43
N LYS A 241 -7.39 -0.05 -22.49
CA LYS A 241 -6.15 0.47 -23.08
C LYS A 241 -5.37 1.36 -22.12
N GLU A 242 -6.06 2.25 -21.42
CA GLU A 242 -5.46 3.14 -20.42
C GLU A 242 -4.94 2.35 -19.21
N THR A 243 -5.66 1.28 -18.84
CA THR A 243 -5.26 0.36 -17.76
C THR A 243 -3.90 -0.29 -18.05
N VAL A 244 -3.68 -0.78 -19.28
CA VAL A 244 -2.40 -1.39 -19.67
C VAL A 244 -1.26 -0.37 -19.59
N VAL A 245 -1.44 0.82 -20.17
CA VAL A 245 -0.41 1.87 -20.17
C VAL A 245 -0.08 2.32 -18.75
N TYR A 246 -1.11 2.55 -17.93
CA TYR A 246 -0.96 2.92 -16.52
C TYR A 246 -0.16 1.87 -15.74
N SER A 247 -0.53 0.59 -15.89
CA SER A 247 0.10 -0.52 -15.16
C SER A 247 1.57 -0.71 -15.56
N ILE A 248 1.87 -0.67 -16.87
CA ILE A 248 3.24 -0.77 -17.38
C ILE A 248 4.08 0.39 -16.84
N PHE A 249 3.57 1.62 -16.94
CA PHE A 249 4.28 2.81 -16.44
C PHE A 249 4.54 2.72 -14.92
N THR A 250 3.53 2.35 -14.13
CA THR A 250 3.65 2.21 -12.67
C THR A 250 4.68 1.15 -12.30
N ALA A 251 4.67 0.00 -12.97
CA ALA A 251 5.60 -1.10 -12.71
C ALA A 251 7.05 -0.73 -13.06
N ILE A 252 7.29 -0.12 -14.23
CA ILE A 252 8.63 0.33 -14.64
C ILE A 252 9.15 1.38 -13.66
N LEU A 253 8.33 2.37 -13.31
CA LEU A 253 8.72 3.41 -12.36
C LEU A 253 9.02 2.83 -10.99
N SER A 254 8.21 1.87 -10.50
CA SER A 254 8.46 1.13 -9.27
C SER A 254 9.79 0.41 -9.31
N PHE A 255 10.07 -0.27 -10.42
CA PHE A 255 11.33 -0.98 -10.63
C PHE A 255 12.53 -0.03 -10.58
N ILE A 256 12.49 1.09 -11.30
CA ILE A 256 13.55 2.10 -11.32
C ILE A 256 13.82 2.63 -9.90
N LEU A 257 12.76 3.02 -9.18
CA LEU A 257 12.91 3.57 -7.83
C LEU A 257 13.49 2.55 -6.84
N ILE A 258 13.10 1.27 -6.94
CA ILE A 258 13.55 0.23 -5.99
C ILE A 258 14.94 -0.30 -6.35
N PHE A 259 15.19 -0.66 -7.61
CA PHE A 259 16.42 -1.35 -8.00
C PHE A 259 17.57 -0.39 -8.34
N ILE A 260 17.28 0.75 -8.97
CA ILE A 260 18.30 1.73 -9.36
C ILE A 260 18.54 2.73 -8.24
N PHE A 261 17.49 3.39 -7.74
CA PHE A 261 17.62 4.41 -6.70
C PHE A 261 17.63 3.85 -5.28
N LYS A 262 17.43 2.52 -5.09
CA LYS A 262 17.39 1.84 -3.78
C LYS A 262 16.36 2.42 -2.80
N VAL A 263 15.27 2.99 -3.33
CA VAL A 263 14.16 3.49 -2.53
C VAL A 263 13.20 2.35 -2.24
N PHE A 264 13.27 1.78 -1.05
CA PHE A 264 12.50 0.60 -0.63
C PHE A 264 10.98 0.76 -0.82
N THR A 265 10.47 1.95 -0.60
CA THR A 265 9.05 2.31 -0.76
C THR A 265 8.73 2.88 -2.16
N GLY A 266 9.61 2.68 -3.11
CA GLY A 266 9.51 3.23 -4.47
C GLY A 266 8.20 2.90 -5.18
N ALA A 267 7.60 1.73 -4.90
CA ALA A 267 6.32 1.36 -5.48
C ALA A 267 5.16 2.28 -5.04
N VAL A 268 5.15 2.73 -3.77
CA VAL A 268 4.14 3.68 -3.29
C VAL A 268 4.26 5.02 -4.02
N ILE A 269 5.49 5.52 -4.15
CA ILE A 269 5.79 6.76 -4.86
C ILE A 269 5.42 6.64 -6.34
N ALA A 270 5.73 5.50 -6.95
CA ALA A 270 5.38 5.22 -8.34
C ALA A 270 3.85 5.26 -8.57
N VAL A 271 3.08 4.62 -7.69
CA VAL A 271 1.61 4.66 -7.76
C VAL A 271 1.09 6.09 -7.59
N LEU A 272 1.66 6.88 -6.68
CA LEU A 272 1.27 8.28 -6.49
C LEU A 272 1.52 9.09 -7.76
N ILE A 273 2.73 9.03 -8.33
CA ILE A 273 3.09 9.74 -9.57
C ILE A 273 2.19 9.31 -10.73
N SER A 274 2.01 8.00 -10.92
CA SER A 274 1.14 7.46 -11.97
C SER A 274 -0.30 7.94 -11.83
N SER A 275 -0.82 8.00 -10.61
CA SER A 275 -2.17 8.50 -10.35
C SER A 275 -2.32 9.99 -10.68
N ILE A 276 -1.30 10.80 -10.41
CA ILE A 276 -1.29 12.23 -10.73
C ILE A 276 -1.26 12.41 -12.25
N ILE A 277 -0.35 11.72 -12.94
CA ILE A 277 -0.23 11.79 -14.42
C ILE A 277 -1.53 11.35 -15.08
N TYR A 278 -2.09 10.22 -14.66
CA TYR A 278 -3.36 9.75 -15.20
C TYR A 278 -4.49 10.76 -14.96
N ARG A 279 -4.50 11.43 -13.82
CA ARG A 279 -5.52 12.43 -13.51
C ARG A 279 -5.41 13.66 -14.39
N ILE A 280 -4.19 14.17 -14.60
CA ILE A 280 -3.95 15.27 -15.53
C ILE A 280 -4.42 14.91 -16.95
N TYR A 281 -4.07 13.71 -17.41
CA TYR A 281 -4.52 13.19 -18.70
C TYR A 281 -6.06 13.14 -18.81
N ASP A 282 -6.76 12.60 -17.79
CA ASP A 282 -8.23 12.50 -17.77
C ASP A 282 -8.90 13.88 -17.82
N ILE A 283 -8.35 14.88 -17.13
CA ILE A 283 -8.84 16.27 -17.16
C ILE A 283 -8.67 16.89 -18.56
N ILE A 284 -7.50 16.73 -19.18
CA ILE A 284 -7.23 17.27 -20.52
C ILE A 284 -8.16 16.62 -21.54
N ARG A 285 -8.34 15.31 -21.45
CA ARG A 285 -9.23 14.57 -22.33
C ARG A 285 -10.69 15.00 -22.21
N GLN A 286 -11.18 15.22 -20.98
CA GLN A 286 -12.55 15.68 -20.77
C GLN A 286 -12.80 17.08 -21.37
N LYS A 287 -11.78 17.97 -21.34
CA LYS A 287 -11.87 19.30 -21.98
C LYS A 287 -11.89 19.26 -23.52
N ARG A 288 -11.35 18.18 -24.15
CA ARG A 288 -11.37 18.04 -25.63
C ARG A 288 -12.67 17.45 -26.16
N ILE A 289 -13.50 16.90 -25.31
CA ILE A 289 -14.79 16.29 -25.69
C ILE A 289 -15.95 17.26 -25.49
N LEU A 290 -15.74 18.33 -24.71
CA LEU A 290 -16.64 19.47 -24.56
C LEU A 290 -16.32 20.54 -25.59
#